data_d60ecc7575f5dbfad8bbac925d7c4f5a
#
_entry.id   d60ecc7575f5dbfad8bbac925d7c4f5a
#
_cell.length_a   1.000
_cell.length_b   1.000
_cell.length_c   1.000
_cell.angle_alpha   90.00
_cell.angle_beta   90.00
_cell.angle_gamma   90.00
#
_symmetry.space_group_name_H-M   'P 1'
#
loop_
_entity.id
_entity.type
_entity.pdbx_description
1 polymer ?
#
loop_
_entity_poly.entity_id
_entity_poly.type
_entity_poly.pdbx_seq_one_letter_code
_entity_poly.pdbx_strand_id
1 'polypeptide(L)'
;MSTVVPGLVKLGKTGSDSFQSRMYNLESNGYKNVTGLKREFAIEVEDYDEKETLLDDIFSRSRVAGTELFALDINLVIQLLASFEGDQIYPPVQEETKEQTFEKATVERTERRNAQMVPDGVYSASRKQKKHDNKTIKAEMTVEDGVFIIKRGQMVSPTETSGVSSGIVKLRNETIDVDGIVQVDVELASPSAAGEYVFGTSCNGWATWKNKHGEYIDKYRD
;
A
#
# COMPACT_ATOMS: atom_id res chain seq x y z
N MET A 1 0.60 3.56 14.08
CA MET A 1 -0.37 4.40 13.33
C MET A 1 0.34 5.00 12.12
N SER A 2 -0.30 4.99 10.96
CA SER A 2 0.13 5.78 9.81
C SER A 2 -0.22 7.26 9.97
N THR A 3 0.36 8.12 9.13
CA THR A 3 0.04 9.54 9.04
C THR A 3 -0.31 9.90 7.60
N VAL A 4 -0.77 11.12 7.34
CA VAL A 4 -0.99 11.63 5.97
C VAL A 4 0.31 11.79 5.19
N VAL A 5 1.46 11.80 5.86
CA VAL A 5 2.78 11.86 5.22
C VAL A 5 3.28 10.45 4.97
N PRO A 6 3.44 10.03 3.70
CA PRO A 6 3.96 8.70 3.38
C PRO A 6 5.33 8.46 4.04
N GLY A 7 5.52 7.27 4.59
CA GLY A 7 6.75 6.91 5.28
C GLY A 7 6.96 7.54 6.65
N LEU A 8 5.97 8.27 7.18
CA LEU A 8 6.00 8.80 8.55
C LEU A 8 4.98 8.06 9.41
N VAL A 9 5.44 7.38 10.44
CA VAL A 9 4.61 6.58 11.35
C VAL A 9 4.71 7.07 12.79
N LYS A 10 3.64 6.93 13.56
CA LYS A 10 3.64 7.13 15.01
C LYS A 10 3.69 5.78 15.71
N LEU A 11 4.71 5.58 16.53
CA LEU A 11 4.79 4.52 17.53
C LEU A 11 4.49 5.09 18.92
N GLY A 12 4.06 4.24 19.82
CA GLY A 12 3.84 4.59 21.21
C GLY A 12 3.01 3.54 21.92
N LYS A 13 3.04 3.58 23.24
CA LYS A 13 2.25 2.69 24.14
C LYS A 13 1.05 3.40 24.75
N THR A 14 0.12 2.61 25.22
CA THR A 14 -1.03 3.07 26.03
C THR A 14 -1.52 1.91 26.90
N GLY A 15 -2.12 2.22 28.02
CA GLY A 15 -2.82 1.19 28.81
C GLY A 15 -4.05 0.67 28.07
N SER A 16 -4.39 -0.61 28.31
CA SER A 16 -5.51 -1.29 27.64
C SER A 16 -6.84 -0.56 27.88
N ASP A 17 -7.09 -0.10 29.11
CA ASP A 17 -8.32 0.65 29.48
C ASP A 17 -8.46 1.99 28.74
N SER A 18 -7.35 2.62 28.35
CA SER A 18 -7.33 3.92 27.69
C SER A 18 -7.15 3.83 26.19
N PHE A 19 -6.97 2.63 25.62
CA PHE A 19 -6.67 2.42 24.21
C PHE A 19 -7.67 3.12 23.27
N GLN A 20 -8.96 2.84 23.43
CA GLN A 20 -9.99 3.38 22.53
C GLN A 20 -10.07 4.91 22.58
N SER A 21 -10.05 5.49 23.79
CA SER A 21 -10.11 6.94 23.96
C SER A 21 -8.86 7.64 23.39
N ARG A 22 -7.69 7.04 23.58
CA ARG A 22 -6.43 7.58 23.03
C ARG A 22 -6.39 7.49 21.50
N MET A 23 -6.83 6.36 20.92
CA MET A 23 -6.92 6.22 19.46
C MET A 23 -7.88 7.24 18.86
N TYR A 24 -9.08 7.38 19.43
CA TYR A 24 -10.05 8.40 19.01
C TYR A 24 -9.45 9.81 19.05
N ASN A 25 -8.78 10.18 20.13
CA ASN A 25 -8.15 11.48 20.26
C ASN A 25 -7.05 11.71 19.22
N LEU A 26 -6.20 10.73 18.96
CA LEU A 26 -5.13 10.84 17.97
C LEU A 26 -5.68 10.93 16.54
N GLU A 27 -6.71 10.17 16.21
CA GLU A 27 -7.34 10.18 14.90
C GLU A 27 -8.11 11.48 14.64
N SER A 28 -8.77 12.04 15.69
CA SER A 28 -9.56 13.26 15.58
C SER A 28 -8.72 14.54 15.65
N ASN A 29 -7.76 14.60 16.56
CA ASN A 29 -7.01 15.82 16.88
C ASN A 29 -5.56 15.82 16.35
N GLY A 30 -5.08 14.65 15.92
CA GLY A 30 -3.69 14.50 15.48
C GLY A 30 -2.68 14.39 16.63
N TYR A 31 -1.41 14.47 16.28
CA TYR A 31 -0.29 14.47 17.20
C TYR A 31 0.69 15.57 16.82
N LYS A 32 0.91 16.53 17.73
CA LYS A 32 1.66 17.76 17.47
C LYS A 32 1.07 18.47 16.22
N ASN A 33 1.79 18.71 15.19
CA ASN A 33 1.32 19.35 13.96
C ASN A 33 0.96 18.36 12.85
N VAL A 34 0.85 17.05 13.17
CA VAL A 34 0.49 16.00 12.22
C VAL A 34 -0.94 15.56 12.47
N THR A 35 -1.78 15.69 11.44
CA THR A 35 -3.18 15.26 11.43
C THR A 35 -3.38 14.01 10.58
N GLY A 36 -4.61 13.50 10.55
CA GLY A 36 -4.97 12.34 9.74
C GLY A 36 -4.24 11.05 10.14
N LEU A 37 -3.94 10.92 11.44
CA LEU A 37 -3.43 9.66 11.96
C LEU A 37 -4.49 8.58 11.82
N LYS A 38 -4.05 7.38 11.44
CA LYS A 38 -4.89 6.21 11.29
C LYS A 38 -4.25 5.03 12.02
N ARG A 39 -5.05 4.33 12.82
CA ARG A 39 -4.56 3.11 13.45
C ARG A 39 -4.34 2.02 12.40
N GLU A 40 -3.22 1.33 12.49
CA GLU A 40 -2.87 0.24 11.56
C GLU A 40 -2.69 -1.09 12.29
N PHE A 41 -2.02 -1.06 13.45
CA PHE A 41 -1.80 -2.25 14.25
C PHE A 41 -1.67 -1.90 15.72
N ALA A 42 -2.20 -2.76 16.59
CA ALA A 42 -2.00 -2.71 18.04
C ALA A 42 -1.96 -4.14 18.61
N ILE A 43 -1.03 -4.34 19.53
CA ILE A 43 -0.85 -5.61 20.25
C ILE A 43 -0.71 -5.32 21.74
N GLU A 44 -1.35 -6.12 22.58
CA GLU A 44 -1.14 -6.15 24.01
C GLU A 44 0.01 -7.11 24.33
N VAL A 45 0.99 -6.65 25.05
CA VAL A 45 2.20 -7.40 25.35
C VAL A 45 2.54 -7.27 26.84
N GLU A 46 3.16 -8.30 27.39
CA GLU A 46 3.86 -8.18 28.65
C GLU A 46 5.15 -7.36 28.47
N ASP A 47 5.69 -6.81 29.55
CA ASP A 47 6.95 -6.04 29.57
C ASP A 47 6.97 -4.89 28.53
N TYR A 48 5.84 -4.21 28.40
CA TYR A 48 5.64 -3.17 27.39
C TYR A 48 6.63 -2.00 27.47
N ASP A 49 7.17 -1.71 28.68
CA ASP A 49 8.19 -0.67 28.88
C ASP A 49 9.53 -1.08 28.25
N GLU A 50 9.94 -2.34 28.42
CA GLU A 50 11.15 -2.88 27.80
C GLU A 50 11.01 -2.97 26.29
N LYS A 51 9.86 -3.41 25.80
CA LYS A 51 9.58 -3.47 24.37
C LYS A 51 9.53 -2.10 23.72
N GLU A 52 8.99 -1.08 24.39
CA GLU A 52 9.03 0.30 23.88
C GLU A 52 10.48 0.81 23.81
N THR A 53 11.28 0.57 24.85
CA THR A 53 12.70 0.94 24.86
C THR A 53 13.45 0.25 23.72
N LEU A 54 13.22 -1.05 23.51
CA LEU A 54 13.82 -1.80 22.42
C LEU A 54 13.45 -1.24 21.04
N LEU A 55 12.18 -0.89 20.84
CA LEU A 55 11.72 -0.29 19.58
C LEU A 55 12.35 1.09 19.35
N ASP A 56 12.46 1.90 20.41
CA ASP A 56 13.12 3.20 20.36
C ASP A 56 14.62 3.06 19.99
N ASP A 57 15.29 2.06 20.52
CA ASP A 57 16.70 1.77 20.19
C ASP A 57 16.85 1.30 18.73
N ILE A 58 16.05 0.34 18.30
CA ILE A 58 16.07 -0.19 16.94
C ILE A 58 15.81 0.92 15.92
N PHE A 59 14.84 1.78 16.17
CA PHE A 59 14.42 2.83 15.25
C PHE A 59 15.00 4.21 15.56
N SER A 60 15.97 4.31 16.47
CA SER A 60 16.55 5.58 16.94
C SER A 60 16.99 6.51 15.81
N ARG A 61 17.62 5.96 14.76
CA ARG A 61 18.11 6.73 13.61
C ARG A 61 17.00 7.27 12.72
N SER A 62 15.81 6.68 12.78
CA SER A 62 14.64 7.07 12.00
C SER A 62 13.69 7.98 12.77
N ARG A 63 13.99 8.28 14.04
CA ARG A 63 13.13 9.09 14.90
C ARG A 63 13.19 10.57 14.52
N VAL A 64 12.04 11.18 14.37
CA VAL A 64 11.94 12.64 14.26
C VAL A 64 12.19 13.28 15.63
N ALA A 65 13.22 14.13 15.71
CA ALA A 65 13.71 14.67 16.97
C ALA A 65 12.58 15.28 17.84
N GLY A 66 12.56 14.91 19.13
CA GLY A 66 11.59 15.41 20.10
C GLY A 66 10.14 14.96 19.89
N THR A 67 9.92 13.88 19.13
CA THR A 67 8.59 13.34 18.85
C THR A 67 8.55 11.82 19.01
N GLU A 68 7.35 11.22 18.93
CA GLU A 68 7.10 9.78 18.78
C GLU A 68 6.80 9.42 17.31
N LEU A 69 7.33 10.22 16.38
CA LEU A 69 7.20 9.98 14.93
C LEU A 69 8.52 9.40 14.41
N PHE A 70 8.40 8.49 13.46
CA PHE A 70 9.53 7.78 12.86
C PHE A 70 9.39 7.76 11.34
N ALA A 71 10.48 8.03 10.65
CA ALA A 71 10.57 7.89 9.18
C ALA A 71 10.81 6.41 8.84
N LEU A 72 9.73 5.63 8.72
CA LEU A 72 9.75 4.17 8.55
C LEU A 72 8.65 3.70 7.60
N ASP A 73 8.90 2.57 6.95
CA ASP A 73 7.84 1.81 6.28
C ASP A 73 6.88 1.22 7.34
N ILE A 74 5.60 1.55 7.25
CA ILE A 74 4.57 1.06 8.17
C ILE A 74 4.49 -0.47 8.18
N ASN A 75 4.71 -1.14 7.05
CA ASN A 75 4.66 -2.59 6.96
C ASN A 75 5.84 -3.26 7.67
N LEU A 76 7.02 -2.61 7.70
CA LEU A 76 8.14 -3.07 8.52
C LEU A 76 7.78 -3.04 10.01
N VAL A 77 7.14 -1.96 10.44
CA VAL A 77 6.71 -1.80 11.84
C VAL A 77 5.63 -2.84 12.20
N ILE A 78 4.65 -3.05 11.31
CA ILE A 78 3.60 -4.06 11.52
C ILE A 78 4.20 -5.46 11.62
N GLN A 79 5.11 -5.85 10.72
CA GLN A 79 5.80 -7.13 10.78
C GLN A 79 6.51 -7.34 12.12
N LEU A 80 7.25 -6.32 12.58
CA LEU A 80 7.97 -6.40 13.85
C LEU A 80 7.02 -6.54 15.04
N LEU A 81 5.98 -5.72 15.11
CA LEU A 81 5.00 -5.79 16.19
C LEU A 81 4.22 -7.10 16.17
N ALA A 82 3.82 -7.59 15.00
CA ALA A 82 3.11 -8.87 14.85
C ALA A 82 3.99 -10.10 15.21
N SER A 83 5.31 -9.94 15.20
CA SER A 83 6.24 -11.00 15.65
C SER A 83 6.38 -11.10 17.18
N PHE A 84 5.90 -10.10 17.94
CA PHE A 84 5.93 -10.16 19.39
C PHE A 84 4.92 -11.18 19.93
N GLU A 85 5.27 -11.81 21.05
CA GLU A 85 4.29 -12.56 21.85
C GLU A 85 3.30 -11.58 22.47
N GLY A 86 2.01 -11.90 22.38
CA GLY A 86 0.92 -11.07 22.89
C GLY A 86 -0.34 -11.17 22.05
N ASP A 87 -1.38 -10.50 22.52
CA ASP A 87 -2.73 -10.54 21.94
C ASP A 87 -2.96 -9.34 20.99
N GLN A 88 -3.36 -9.63 19.77
CA GLN A 88 -3.71 -8.58 18.82
C GLN A 88 -4.99 -7.86 19.27
N ILE A 89 -4.90 -6.53 19.38
CA ILE A 89 -6.03 -5.65 19.74
C ILE A 89 -6.62 -4.98 18.49
N TYR A 90 -5.78 -4.67 17.51
CA TYR A 90 -6.24 -4.07 16.25
C TYR A 90 -5.34 -4.51 15.07
N PRO A 91 -5.91 -4.83 13.88
CA PRO A 91 -7.34 -5.01 13.63
C PRO A 91 -7.95 -6.09 14.52
N PRO A 92 -9.30 -6.10 14.73
CA PRO A 92 -9.96 -7.16 15.49
C PRO A 92 -9.65 -8.55 14.92
N VAL A 93 -9.35 -9.53 15.77
CA VAL A 93 -8.96 -10.89 15.33
C VAL A 93 -10.01 -11.57 14.44
N GLN A 94 -11.29 -11.19 14.59
CA GLN A 94 -12.38 -11.66 13.73
C GLN A 94 -12.30 -11.14 12.30
N GLU A 95 -11.62 -10.01 12.08
CA GLU A 95 -11.41 -9.40 10.76
C GLU A 95 -10.10 -9.88 10.14
N GLU A 96 -9.03 -9.87 10.90
CA GLU A 96 -7.69 -10.25 10.43
C GLU A 96 -6.83 -10.76 11.60
N THR A 97 -6.26 -11.97 11.48
CA THR A 97 -5.38 -12.52 12.52
C THR A 97 -3.98 -11.89 12.46
N LYS A 98 -3.22 -12.07 13.54
CA LYS A 98 -1.83 -11.59 13.64
C LYS A 98 -0.93 -12.17 12.53
N GLU A 99 -1.11 -13.44 12.21
CA GLU A 99 -0.39 -14.14 11.13
C GLU A 99 -0.76 -13.58 9.76
N GLN A 100 -2.03 -13.35 9.50
CA GLN A 100 -2.50 -12.73 8.24
C GLN A 100 -2.00 -11.29 8.11
N THR A 101 -2.02 -10.51 9.19
CA THR A 101 -1.47 -9.15 9.20
C THR A 101 0.03 -9.14 8.90
N PHE A 102 0.78 -10.08 9.50
CA PHE A 102 2.22 -10.24 9.24
C PHE A 102 2.49 -10.62 7.78
N GLU A 103 1.77 -11.61 7.26
CA GLU A 103 1.92 -12.08 5.88
C GLU A 103 1.61 -10.97 4.87
N LYS A 104 0.51 -10.26 5.07
CA LYS A 104 0.11 -9.12 4.24
C LYS A 104 1.18 -8.01 4.24
N ALA A 105 1.67 -7.62 5.40
CA ALA A 105 2.74 -6.62 5.52
C ALA A 105 4.04 -7.08 4.83
N THR A 106 4.34 -8.40 4.88
CA THR A 106 5.49 -8.98 4.20
C THR A 106 5.36 -8.88 2.69
N VAL A 107 4.20 -9.25 2.15
CA VAL A 107 3.92 -9.18 0.71
C VAL A 107 4.00 -7.74 0.22
N GLU A 108 3.31 -6.80 0.87
CA GLU A 108 3.31 -5.39 0.50
C GLU A 108 4.71 -4.77 0.52
N ARG A 109 5.50 -5.08 1.55
CA ARG A 109 6.89 -4.60 1.65
C ARG A 109 7.78 -5.17 0.56
N THR A 110 7.63 -6.46 0.25
CA THR A 110 8.38 -7.10 -0.83
C THR A 110 8.01 -6.51 -2.20
N GLU A 111 6.73 -6.28 -2.44
CA GLU A 111 6.27 -5.64 -3.68
C GLU A 111 6.82 -4.22 -3.83
N ARG A 112 6.82 -3.40 -2.78
CA ARG A 112 7.42 -2.05 -2.82
C ARG A 112 8.91 -2.09 -3.12
N ARG A 113 9.66 -3.01 -2.48
CA ARG A 113 11.10 -3.16 -2.75
C ARG A 113 11.34 -3.53 -4.21
N ASN A 114 10.59 -4.49 -4.73
CA ASN A 114 10.71 -4.89 -6.13
C ASN A 114 10.29 -3.77 -7.08
N ALA A 115 9.25 -3.00 -6.73
CA ALA A 115 8.80 -1.85 -7.51
C ALA A 115 9.90 -0.81 -7.73
N GLN A 116 10.71 -0.53 -6.70
CA GLN A 116 11.85 0.39 -6.78
C GLN A 116 12.99 -0.10 -7.67
N MET A 117 13.00 -1.38 -8.05
CA MET A 117 14.01 -1.96 -8.95
C MET A 117 13.62 -1.85 -10.43
N VAL A 118 12.38 -1.46 -10.73
CA VAL A 118 11.95 -1.24 -12.11
C VAL A 118 12.52 0.09 -12.59
N PRO A 119 13.34 0.11 -13.66
CA PRO A 119 13.92 1.34 -14.18
C PRO A 119 12.86 2.34 -14.65
N ASP A 120 13.16 3.62 -14.52
CA ASP A 120 12.32 4.68 -15.07
C ASP A 120 12.14 4.51 -16.58
N GLY A 121 10.93 4.77 -17.05
CA GLY A 121 10.61 4.63 -18.47
C GLY A 121 9.16 4.30 -18.75
N VAL A 122 8.85 4.05 -20.00
CA VAL A 122 7.52 3.69 -20.47
C VAL A 122 7.44 2.19 -20.73
N TYR A 123 6.39 1.59 -20.20
CA TYR A 123 6.07 0.17 -20.32
C TYR A 123 4.70 0.01 -20.94
N SER A 124 4.55 -0.96 -21.83
CA SER A 124 3.29 -1.21 -22.53
C SER A 124 2.68 -2.55 -22.13
N ALA A 125 1.36 -2.60 -22.14
CA ALA A 125 0.62 -3.85 -21.97
C ALA A 125 -0.57 -3.90 -22.91
N SER A 126 -0.96 -5.11 -23.33
CA SER A 126 -2.16 -5.31 -24.12
C SER A 126 -2.86 -6.58 -23.71
N ARG A 127 -4.21 -6.51 -23.60
CA ARG A 127 -5.03 -7.66 -23.21
C ARG A 127 -6.35 -7.67 -23.97
N LYS A 128 -6.68 -8.85 -24.53
CA LYS A 128 -7.96 -9.07 -25.17
C LYS A 128 -9.04 -9.36 -24.12
N GLN A 129 -10.12 -8.59 -24.13
CA GLN A 129 -11.21 -8.74 -23.19
C GLN A 129 -12.37 -9.51 -23.83
N LYS A 130 -12.53 -10.79 -23.46
CA LYS A 130 -13.60 -11.66 -23.99
C LYS A 130 -15.01 -11.18 -23.66
N LYS A 131 -15.20 -10.45 -22.56
CA LYS A 131 -16.50 -9.92 -22.09
C LYS A 131 -16.90 -8.61 -22.79
N HIS A 132 -16.03 -7.99 -23.55
CA HIS A 132 -16.26 -6.76 -24.29
C HIS A 132 -15.96 -6.99 -25.77
N ASP A 133 -16.84 -7.68 -26.48
CA ASP A 133 -16.77 -7.91 -27.92
C ASP A 133 -15.37 -8.28 -28.45
N ASN A 134 -14.58 -8.98 -27.63
CA ASN A 134 -13.18 -9.29 -27.89
C ASN A 134 -12.29 -8.07 -28.14
N LYS A 135 -12.66 -6.89 -27.64
CA LYS A 135 -11.88 -5.65 -27.77
C LYS A 135 -10.52 -5.80 -27.06
N THR A 136 -9.49 -5.33 -27.67
CA THR A 136 -8.14 -5.34 -27.09
C THR A 136 -7.88 -3.99 -26.40
N ILE A 137 -7.68 -4.00 -25.11
CA ILE A 137 -7.18 -2.85 -24.36
C ILE A 137 -5.68 -2.81 -24.49
N LYS A 138 -5.15 -1.67 -24.94
CA LYS A 138 -3.71 -1.35 -24.97
C LYS A 138 -3.50 -0.16 -24.06
N ALA A 139 -2.52 -0.24 -23.19
CA ALA A 139 -2.18 0.85 -22.28
C ALA A 139 -0.67 0.98 -22.10
N GLU A 140 -0.26 2.17 -21.72
CA GLU A 140 1.10 2.50 -21.35
C GLU A 140 1.13 2.91 -19.87
N MET A 141 2.19 2.52 -19.21
CA MET A 141 2.50 2.84 -17.82
C MET A 141 3.87 3.53 -17.80
N THR A 142 3.95 4.69 -17.20
CA THR A 142 5.23 5.37 -16.96
C THR A 142 5.70 4.99 -15.55
N VAL A 143 6.99 4.67 -15.43
CA VAL A 143 7.65 4.49 -14.14
C VAL A 143 8.57 5.67 -13.90
N GLU A 144 8.41 6.34 -12.78
CA GLU A 144 9.20 7.49 -12.33
C GLU A 144 9.50 7.28 -10.83
N ASP A 145 10.77 7.15 -10.46
CA ASP A 145 11.23 6.95 -9.07
C ASP A 145 10.51 5.78 -8.33
N GLY A 146 10.22 4.68 -9.05
CA GLY A 146 9.51 3.51 -8.50
C GLY A 146 7.99 3.70 -8.34
N VAL A 147 7.43 4.81 -8.83
CA VAL A 147 5.98 5.06 -8.91
C VAL A 147 5.47 4.67 -10.30
N PHE A 148 4.35 3.96 -10.36
CA PHE A 148 3.74 3.50 -11.60
C PHE A 148 2.57 4.40 -11.97
N ILE A 149 2.68 5.12 -13.07
CA ILE A 149 1.74 6.18 -13.44
C ILE A 149 0.97 5.78 -14.70
N ILE A 150 -0.35 5.79 -14.62
CA ILE A 150 -1.24 5.73 -15.78
C ILE A 150 -1.65 7.16 -16.12
N LYS A 151 -1.21 7.63 -17.28
CA LYS A 151 -1.42 9.02 -17.70
C LYS A 151 -2.87 9.27 -18.14
N ARG A 152 -3.35 10.48 -17.92
CA ARG A 152 -4.63 10.99 -18.42
C ARG A 152 -4.81 10.73 -19.92
N GLY A 153 -6.04 10.45 -20.33
CA GLY A 153 -6.43 10.25 -21.72
C GLY A 153 -6.24 8.82 -22.22
N GLN A 154 -5.69 7.92 -21.44
CA GLN A 154 -5.59 6.51 -21.81
C GLN A 154 -6.95 5.82 -21.71
N MET A 155 -7.19 4.89 -22.65
CA MET A 155 -8.37 4.01 -22.62
C MET A 155 -8.06 2.78 -21.78
N VAL A 156 -8.92 2.54 -20.80
CA VAL A 156 -8.87 1.37 -19.92
C VAL A 156 -10.17 0.55 -20.05
N SER A 157 -10.23 -0.60 -19.42
CA SER A 157 -11.48 -1.38 -19.39
C SER A 157 -12.59 -0.57 -18.73
N PRO A 158 -13.75 -0.37 -19.34
CA PRO A 158 -14.87 0.32 -18.69
C PRO A 158 -15.55 -0.53 -17.59
N THR A 159 -15.27 -1.84 -17.53
CA THR A 159 -15.86 -2.75 -16.54
C THR A 159 -14.80 -3.40 -15.68
N GLU A 160 -15.25 -3.89 -14.53
CA GLU A 160 -14.40 -4.60 -13.57
C GLU A 160 -15.02 -5.94 -13.14
N THR A 161 -14.19 -6.81 -12.60
CA THR A 161 -14.58 -8.11 -12.03
C THR A 161 -14.42 -8.07 -10.51
N SER A 162 -15.04 -9.01 -9.81
CA SER A 162 -14.95 -9.16 -8.35
C SER A 162 -13.53 -9.44 -7.83
N GLY A 163 -12.58 -9.72 -8.73
CA GLY A 163 -11.17 -9.94 -8.33
C GLY A 163 -10.31 -8.68 -8.27
N VAL A 164 -10.89 -7.50 -8.55
CA VAL A 164 -10.19 -6.21 -8.39
C VAL A 164 -10.23 -5.78 -6.93
N SER A 165 -9.12 -5.31 -6.40
CA SER A 165 -9.05 -4.83 -5.02
C SER A 165 -9.94 -3.60 -4.78
N SER A 166 -10.55 -3.50 -3.60
CA SER A 166 -11.51 -2.44 -3.27
C SER A 166 -10.94 -1.03 -3.41
N GLY A 167 -9.65 -0.86 -3.10
CA GLY A 167 -8.94 0.40 -3.30
C GLY A 167 -8.85 0.81 -4.77
N ILE A 168 -8.57 -0.14 -5.67
CA ILE A 168 -8.53 0.10 -7.11
C ILE A 168 -9.92 0.36 -7.66
N VAL A 169 -10.97 -0.37 -7.20
CA VAL A 169 -12.37 -0.10 -7.59
C VAL A 169 -12.74 1.36 -7.27
N LYS A 170 -12.45 1.82 -6.06
CA LYS A 170 -12.72 3.20 -5.66
C LYS A 170 -11.97 4.21 -6.54
N LEU A 171 -10.68 4.00 -6.75
CA LEU A 171 -9.84 4.87 -7.57
C LEU A 171 -10.35 4.94 -9.03
N ARG A 172 -10.77 3.81 -9.60
CA ARG A 172 -11.37 3.73 -10.94
C ARG A 172 -12.65 4.57 -11.03
N ASN A 173 -13.56 4.43 -10.05
CA ASN A 173 -14.81 5.19 -10.00
C ASN A 173 -14.59 6.71 -9.91
N GLU A 174 -13.48 7.14 -9.30
CA GLU A 174 -13.15 8.55 -9.14
C GLU A 174 -12.42 9.15 -10.36
N THR A 175 -11.74 8.32 -11.16
CA THR A 175 -10.78 8.79 -12.16
C THR A 175 -11.05 8.34 -13.59
N ILE A 176 -12.01 7.46 -13.83
CA ILE A 176 -12.37 6.95 -15.16
C ILE A 176 -13.78 7.40 -15.52
N ASP A 177 -14.00 7.90 -16.74
CA ASP A 177 -15.32 8.22 -17.22
C ASP A 177 -16.11 7.00 -17.76
N VAL A 178 -17.34 7.25 -18.19
CA VAL A 178 -18.26 6.19 -18.70
C VAL A 178 -17.77 5.49 -19.96
N ASP A 179 -16.89 6.13 -20.72
CA ASP A 179 -16.27 5.59 -21.94
C ASP A 179 -14.99 4.81 -21.66
N GLY A 180 -14.53 4.78 -20.41
CA GLY A 180 -13.30 4.14 -19.99
C GLY A 180 -12.06 4.99 -20.23
N ILE A 181 -12.18 6.32 -20.24
CA ILE A 181 -11.05 7.23 -20.42
C ILE A 181 -10.58 7.79 -19.06
N VAL A 182 -9.31 7.68 -18.80
CA VAL A 182 -8.67 8.20 -17.58
C VAL A 182 -8.66 9.74 -17.60
N GLN A 183 -9.20 10.36 -16.56
CA GLN A 183 -9.43 11.81 -16.50
C GLN A 183 -8.29 12.60 -15.83
N VAL A 184 -7.46 11.94 -15.04
CA VAL A 184 -6.29 12.52 -14.35
C VAL A 184 -5.12 11.53 -14.40
N ASP A 185 -3.89 12.00 -14.19
CA ASP A 185 -2.76 11.08 -13.98
C ASP A 185 -2.97 10.32 -12.67
N VAL A 186 -2.78 9.00 -12.71
CA VAL A 186 -3.04 8.10 -11.59
C VAL A 186 -1.77 7.39 -11.16
N GLU A 187 -1.36 7.63 -9.92
CA GLU A 187 -0.20 7.00 -9.30
C GLU A 187 -0.60 5.70 -8.60
N LEU A 188 0.18 4.67 -8.81
CA LEU A 188 -0.07 3.31 -8.33
C LEU A 188 1.19 2.73 -7.68
N ALA A 189 1.02 1.95 -6.64
CA ALA A 189 2.11 1.46 -5.80
C ALA A 189 2.84 0.23 -6.38
N SER A 190 2.26 -0.44 -7.38
CA SER A 190 2.85 -1.64 -7.97
C SER A 190 2.42 -1.87 -9.43
N PRO A 191 3.20 -2.65 -10.20
CA PRO A 191 2.81 -3.04 -11.55
C PRO A 191 1.50 -3.82 -11.60
N SER A 192 1.20 -4.59 -10.54
CA SER A 192 -0.05 -5.37 -10.43
C SER A 192 -1.24 -4.44 -10.23
N ALA A 193 -1.12 -3.43 -9.35
CA ALA A 193 -2.13 -2.40 -9.17
C ALA A 193 -2.40 -1.62 -10.48
N ALA A 194 -1.35 -1.29 -11.23
CA ALA A 194 -1.48 -0.65 -12.55
C ALA A 194 -2.21 -1.56 -13.55
N GLY A 195 -1.93 -2.87 -13.53
CA GLY A 195 -2.64 -3.85 -14.35
C GLY A 195 -4.11 -4.00 -13.96
N GLU A 196 -4.43 -4.08 -12.66
CA GLU A 196 -5.81 -4.11 -12.17
C GLU A 196 -6.58 -2.83 -12.55
N TYR A 197 -5.94 -1.66 -12.40
CA TYR A 197 -6.52 -0.38 -12.77
C TYR A 197 -6.86 -0.34 -14.26
N VAL A 198 -5.95 -0.76 -15.13
CA VAL A 198 -6.15 -0.70 -16.59
C VAL A 198 -7.14 -1.75 -17.09
N PHE A 199 -7.02 -3.00 -16.63
CA PHE A 199 -7.78 -4.11 -17.21
C PHE A 199 -9.08 -4.42 -16.45
N GLY A 200 -9.33 -3.81 -15.30
CA GLY A 200 -10.53 -4.06 -14.48
C GLY A 200 -10.65 -5.51 -14.00
N THR A 201 -9.55 -6.20 -13.81
CA THR A 201 -9.51 -7.60 -13.37
C THR A 201 -8.20 -7.86 -12.64
N SER A 202 -8.18 -8.84 -11.73
CA SER A 202 -6.95 -9.27 -11.08
C SER A 202 -5.85 -9.53 -12.11
N CYS A 203 -4.67 -9.00 -11.87
CA CYS A 203 -3.59 -8.93 -12.82
C CYS A 203 -2.22 -9.18 -12.15
N ASN A 204 -1.46 -10.14 -12.70
CA ASN A 204 -0.03 -10.21 -12.41
C ASN A 204 0.71 -9.18 -13.30
N GLY A 205 0.91 -7.97 -12.79
CA GLY A 205 1.55 -6.88 -13.52
C GLY A 205 2.97 -7.20 -13.97
N TRP A 206 3.73 -7.99 -13.19
CA TRP A 206 5.08 -8.38 -13.51
C TRP A 206 5.18 -9.19 -14.83
N ALA A 207 4.21 -10.05 -15.08
CA ALA A 207 4.09 -10.84 -16.30
C ALA A 207 3.21 -10.19 -17.39
N THR A 208 2.85 -8.89 -17.20
CA THR A 208 1.94 -8.18 -18.11
C THR A 208 2.61 -7.01 -18.80
N TRP A 209 3.32 -6.17 -18.05
CA TRP A 209 4.00 -4.99 -18.60
C TRP A 209 5.31 -5.34 -19.28
N LYS A 210 5.56 -4.69 -20.41
CA LYS A 210 6.76 -4.90 -21.23
C LYS A 210 7.47 -3.58 -21.48
N ASN A 211 8.80 -3.63 -21.45
CA ASN A 211 9.64 -2.51 -21.85
C ASN A 211 9.62 -2.31 -23.38
N LYS A 212 10.32 -1.29 -23.86
CA LYS A 212 10.46 -0.97 -25.29
C LYS A 212 11.09 -2.09 -26.15
N HIS A 213 11.74 -3.06 -25.53
CA HIS A 213 12.31 -4.22 -26.20
C HIS A 213 11.40 -5.45 -26.20
N GLY A 214 10.17 -5.32 -25.66
CA GLY A 214 9.20 -6.41 -25.56
C GLY A 214 9.44 -7.39 -24.41
N GLU A 215 10.37 -7.10 -23.51
CA GLU A 215 10.68 -7.94 -22.36
C GLU A 215 9.78 -7.58 -21.17
N TYR A 216 9.30 -8.59 -20.46
CA TYR A 216 8.49 -8.37 -19.25
C TYR A 216 9.31 -7.74 -18.13
N ILE A 217 8.66 -6.89 -17.33
CA ILE A 217 9.29 -6.23 -16.18
C ILE A 217 9.66 -7.19 -15.05
N ASP A 218 9.16 -8.42 -15.09
CA ASP A 218 9.50 -9.49 -14.14
C ASP A 218 11.02 -9.75 -14.05
N LYS A 219 11.76 -9.41 -15.11
CA LYS A 219 13.24 -9.52 -15.10
C LYS A 219 13.93 -8.57 -14.11
N TYR A 220 13.25 -7.55 -13.61
CA TYR A 220 13.76 -6.62 -12.60
C TYR A 220 13.38 -7.03 -11.17
N ARG A 221 12.69 -8.12 -11.01
CA ARG A 221 12.25 -8.65 -9.73
C ARG A 221 13.30 -9.60 -9.19
N ASP A 222 13.69 -9.45 -7.91
CA ASP A 222 14.54 -10.37 -7.16
C ASP A 222 13.79 -11.62 -6.69
#